data_81a4f9821c26c04ea671bdebe6f3d2d1
#
_entry.id   81a4f9821c26c04ea671bdebe6f3d2d1
#
_cell.length_a   1.000
_cell.length_b   1.000
_cell.length_c   1.000
_cell.angle_alpha   90.00
_cell.angle_beta   90.00
_cell.angle_gamma   90.00
#
_symmetry.space_group_name_H-M   'P 1'
#
loop_
_entity.id
_entity.type
_entity.pdbx_description
1 polymer ?
#
loop_
_entity_poly.entity_id
_entity_poly.type
_entity_poly.pdbx_seq_one_letter_code
_entity_poly.pdbx_strand_id
1 'polypeptide(L)'
;IEYATIYGEDPTTISWAPRKISPQEALRIREYAKEALTDYTQTVDHHKGTVQLQARLYDATGRLLPDDGMTEWGSNGATVNHEGLFTAGKEMADYIVTATNGATKSSATVTVAKAITRIEGLPVVELGAAEAFYSQNFDTMGNSPTLPEGWRTDGQDGYARTLGYFVLANDETQFVQADDLVTLDANAACGTWNFGQRSDRAVGGITSGRSNEPRVINVYLHVRNTGTTPIVQPLLSYDIEKYRKGKNKAGFNVLLFTSRDGIDWTRAEGDVFKSHFEADEATEGYASVPGETRQVIGQLQTTIQPGDDLFLAWSIRVADGYSSGEAIALGIDNVCLNCPPALITTARGAQQHDAQPRYNLSGQRVTADYHGIVVSDGQKIVQ
;
A
#
# COMPACT_ATOMS: atom_id res chain seq x y z
N ILE A 1 36.05 3.54 25.85
CA ILE A 1 34.93 2.84 25.21
C ILE A 1 34.48 1.69 26.09
N GLU A 2 35.36 0.74 26.41
CA GLU A 2 35.05 -0.46 27.22
C GLU A 2 34.33 -0.14 28.53
N TYR A 3 34.81 0.85 29.26
CA TYR A 3 34.21 1.28 30.53
C TYR A 3 32.78 1.83 30.34
N ALA A 4 32.56 2.68 29.36
CA ALA A 4 31.26 3.23 29.08
C ALA A 4 30.24 2.18 28.59
N THR A 5 30.70 1.19 27.81
CA THR A 5 29.88 0.08 27.37
C THR A 5 29.46 -0.84 28.51
N ILE A 6 30.36 -1.09 29.47
CA ILE A 6 30.09 -1.98 30.62
C ILE A 6 29.17 -1.32 31.65
N TYR A 7 29.34 -0.02 31.89
CA TYR A 7 28.61 0.70 32.95
C TYR A 7 27.46 1.59 32.44
N GLY A 8 27.27 1.67 31.12
CA GLY A 8 26.22 2.51 30.51
C GLY A 8 26.42 4.02 30.70
N GLU A 9 27.64 4.46 30.99
CA GLU A 9 27.95 5.86 31.25
C GLU A 9 28.34 6.60 29.97
N ASP A 10 27.97 7.87 29.87
CA ASP A 10 28.41 8.74 28.78
C ASP A 10 29.92 8.96 28.83
N PRO A 11 30.72 8.52 27.84
CA PRO A 11 32.17 8.62 27.85
C PRO A 11 32.66 10.10 27.93
N THR A 12 31.85 11.08 27.56
CA THR A 12 32.21 12.51 27.63
C THR A 12 32.23 13.02 29.06
N THR A 13 31.59 12.33 30.01
CA THR A 13 31.58 12.70 31.46
C THR A 13 32.85 12.27 32.18
N ILE A 14 33.69 11.43 31.59
CA ILE A 14 34.91 10.92 32.20
C ILE A 14 35.96 12.05 32.25
N SER A 15 36.39 12.45 33.44
CA SER A 15 37.37 13.54 33.62
C SER A 15 38.82 13.10 33.50
N TRP A 16 39.13 11.80 33.57
CA TRP A 16 40.49 11.28 33.53
C TRP A 16 41.07 11.30 32.12
N ALA A 17 42.32 11.72 31.99
CA ALA A 17 43.09 11.67 30.76
C ALA A 17 44.48 11.06 31.01
N PRO A 18 45.03 10.29 30.07
CA PRO A 18 46.40 9.77 30.16
C PRO A 18 47.43 10.91 30.21
N ARG A 19 48.53 10.71 30.94
CA ARG A 19 49.55 11.73 31.14
C ARG A 19 50.22 12.29 29.88
N LYS A 20 50.09 11.63 28.75
CA LYS A 20 50.70 12.01 27.47
C LYS A 20 49.73 12.57 26.44
N ILE A 21 48.47 12.77 26.82
CA ILE A 21 47.42 13.30 25.95
C ILE A 21 46.88 14.59 26.59
N SER A 22 46.74 15.63 25.79
CA SER A 22 46.15 16.88 26.28
C SER A 22 44.66 16.67 26.65
N PRO A 23 44.13 17.48 27.59
CA PRO A 23 42.71 17.42 27.94
C PRO A 23 41.77 17.56 26.73
N GLN A 24 42.18 18.36 25.74
CA GLN A 24 41.41 18.55 24.49
C GLN A 24 41.43 17.32 23.61
N GLU A 25 42.58 16.67 23.43
CA GLU A 25 42.67 15.42 22.71
C GLU A 25 41.89 14.27 23.41
N ALA A 26 41.96 14.23 24.74
CA ALA A 26 41.20 13.30 25.55
C ALA A 26 39.68 13.50 25.40
N LEU A 27 39.22 14.76 25.31
CA LEU A 27 37.82 15.08 25.05
C LEU A 27 37.38 14.60 23.65
N ARG A 28 38.19 14.90 22.61
CA ARG A 28 37.89 14.44 21.25
C ARG A 28 37.81 12.89 21.15
N ILE A 29 38.71 12.20 21.84
CA ILE A 29 38.65 10.70 21.89
C ILE A 29 37.35 10.24 22.55
N ARG A 30 36.89 10.92 23.58
CA ARG A 30 35.63 10.62 24.27
C ARG A 30 34.38 10.92 23.41
N GLU A 31 34.44 12.03 22.67
CA GLU A 31 33.39 12.37 21.69
C GLU A 31 33.30 11.32 20.60
N TYR A 32 34.42 10.89 20.03
CA TYR A 32 34.44 9.76 19.06
C TYR A 32 33.98 8.46 19.71
N ALA A 33 34.30 8.21 20.98
CA ALA A 33 33.82 7.04 21.68
C ALA A 33 32.30 7.09 21.92
N LYS A 34 31.74 8.27 22.19
CA LYS A 34 30.29 8.47 22.31
C LYS A 34 29.59 8.26 20.96
N GLU A 35 30.12 8.83 19.90
CA GLU A 35 29.63 8.66 18.54
C GLU A 35 29.63 7.17 18.14
N ALA A 36 30.75 6.47 18.40
CA ALA A 36 30.86 5.04 18.15
C ALA A 36 29.86 4.20 18.97
N LEU A 37 29.56 4.59 20.21
CA LEU A 37 28.58 3.89 21.05
C LEU A 37 27.13 4.11 20.57
N THR A 38 26.84 5.29 20.05
CA THR A 38 25.53 5.60 19.46
C THR A 38 25.29 4.85 18.15
N ASP A 39 26.34 4.57 17.40
CA ASP A 39 26.25 3.81 16.16
C ASP A 39 26.09 2.29 16.34
N TYR A 40 26.29 1.75 17.54
CA TYR A 40 26.13 0.32 17.81
C TYR A 40 24.66 -0.13 17.94
N THR A 41 23.73 0.77 18.10
CA THR A 41 22.30 0.46 18.11
C THR A 41 21.69 0.91 16.79
N GLN A 42 21.33 -0.04 15.95
CA GLN A 42 20.64 0.20 14.70
C GLN A 42 19.17 -0.16 14.86
N THR A 43 18.29 0.72 14.41
CA THR A 43 16.86 0.43 14.39
C THR A 43 16.42 0.16 12.96
N VAL A 44 15.76 -0.96 12.75
CA VAL A 44 15.23 -1.38 11.45
C VAL A 44 13.75 -1.69 11.54
N ASP A 45 13.06 -1.55 10.42
CA ASP A 45 11.64 -1.90 10.31
C ASP A 45 11.43 -3.41 10.43
N HIS A 46 10.42 -3.81 11.19
CA HIS A 46 10.02 -5.22 11.37
C HIS A 46 9.48 -5.87 10.07
N HIS A 47 9.20 -5.10 9.03
CA HIS A 47 8.80 -5.59 7.70
C HIS A 47 10.00 -5.74 6.75
N LYS A 48 10.88 -6.70 7.05
CA LYS A 48 12.08 -7.00 6.25
C LYS A 48 13.07 -5.83 6.12
N GLY A 49 13.07 -4.91 7.08
CA GLY A 49 14.11 -3.91 7.18
C GLY A 49 15.48 -4.58 7.24
N THR A 50 16.46 -4.00 6.56
CA THR A 50 17.83 -4.53 6.54
C THR A 50 18.80 -3.48 7.05
N VAL A 51 19.87 -3.96 7.70
CA VAL A 51 21.01 -3.12 8.07
C VAL A 51 22.31 -3.84 7.72
N GLN A 52 23.21 -3.12 7.06
CA GLN A 52 24.56 -3.62 6.77
C GLN A 52 25.44 -3.33 7.97
N LEU A 53 25.86 -4.39 8.66
CA LEU A 53 26.82 -4.33 9.74
C LEU A 53 28.24 -4.57 9.19
N GLN A 54 29.22 -3.95 9.83
CA GLN A 54 30.63 -4.11 9.49
C GLN A 54 31.42 -4.54 10.72
N ALA A 55 32.19 -5.60 10.60
CA ALA A 55 33.19 -5.98 11.58
C ALA A 55 34.55 -5.42 11.16
N ARG A 56 35.29 -4.85 12.11
CA ARG A 56 36.65 -4.36 11.91
C ARG A 56 37.59 -4.98 12.95
N LEU A 57 38.68 -5.55 12.47
CA LEU A 57 39.70 -6.16 13.31
C LEU A 57 40.84 -5.16 13.60
N TYR A 58 41.25 -5.13 14.83
CA TYR A 58 42.39 -4.31 15.27
C TYR A 58 43.42 -5.16 16.01
N ASP A 59 44.69 -4.85 15.81
CA ASP A 59 45.75 -5.47 16.61
C ASP A 59 45.81 -4.91 18.05
N ALA A 60 46.67 -5.47 18.88
CA ALA A 60 46.83 -5.04 20.27
C ALA A 60 47.32 -3.57 20.43
N THR A 61 47.77 -2.95 19.38
CA THR A 61 48.19 -1.54 19.36
C THR A 61 47.10 -0.60 18.87
N GLY A 62 45.92 -1.14 18.44
CA GLY A 62 44.81 -0.41 17.92
C GLY A 62 44.93 -0.06 16.43
N ARG A 63 45.81 -0.76 15.70
CA ARG A 63 45.95 -0.60 14.26
C ARG A 63 44.92 -1.49 13.56
N LEU A 64 44.18 -0.91 12.60
CA LEU A 64 43.24 -1.64 11.76
C LEU A 64 43.98 -2.72 10.95
N LEU A 65 43.52 -3.95 11.04
CA LEU A 65 43.99 -5.07 10.24
C LEU A 65 43.19 -5.19 8.95
N PRO A 66 43.77 -5.71 7.87
CA PRO A 66 43.03 -6.04 6.67
C PRO A 66 41.94 -7.07 7.00
N ASP A 67 40.81 -6.96 6.29
CA ASP A 67 39.76 -7.98 6.34
C ASP A 67 40.32 -9.28 5.73
N ASP A 68 40.32 -10.36 6.52
CA ASP A 68 40.78 -11.68 6.13
C ASP A 68 39.67 -12.57 5.59
N GLY A 69 38.42 -12.06 5.51
CA GLY A 69 37.28 -12.80 5.03
C GLY A 69 36.83 -13.95 5.96
N MET A 70 37.39 -14.04 7.19
CA MET A 70 37.12 -15.13 8.13
C MET A 70 36.09 -14.74 9.19
N THR A 71 35.43 -13.59 9.07
CA THR A 71 34.42 -13.17 10.03
C THR A 71 33.14 -13.96 9.86
N GLU A 72 32.76 -14.69 10.90
CA GLU A 72 31.48 -15.40 10.98
C GLU A 72 30.44 -14.53 11.71
N TRP A 73 29.25 -14.45 11.13
CA TRP A 73 28.15 -13.69 11.67
C TRP A 73 27.07 -14.59 12.27
N GLY A 74 26.49 -14.18 13.38
CA GLY A 74 25.39 -14.88 14.03
C GLY A 74 24.41 -13.90 14.69
N SER A 75 23.20 -14.36 14.95
CA SER A 75 22.19 -13.60 15.66
C SER A 75 21.35 -14.51 16.56
N ASN A 76 20.76 -13.93 17.61
CA ASN A 76 19.91 -14.65 18.56
C ASN A 76 18.45 -14.80 18.10
N GLY A 77 18.18 -14.91 16.80
CA GLY A 77 16.82 -15.16 16.31
C GLY A 77 16.41 -14.46 15.00
N ALA A 78 17.27 -13.54 14.50
CA ALA A 78 17.09 -12.95 13.18
C ALA A 78 18.08 -13.55 12.18
N THR A 79 17.92 -13.23 10.90
CA THR A 79 18.84 -13.67 9.85
C THR A 79 19.93 -12.65 9.66
N VAL A 80 21.18 -13.11 9.65
CA VAL A 80 22.33 -12.33 9.20
C VAL A 80 23.13 -13.16 8.21
N ASN A 81 23.50 -12.59 7.07
CA ASN A 81 24.27 -13.31 6.05
C ASN A 81 25.79 -13.21 6.33
N HIS A 82 26.59 -13.91 5.53
CA HIS A 82 28.05 -13.95 5.68
C HIS A 82 28.73 -12.59 5.40
N GLU A 83 28.03 -11.66 4.77
CA GLU A 83 28.53 -10.31 4.51
C GLU A 83 28.13 -9.31 5.63
N GLY A 84 27.44 -9.79 6.67
CA GLY A 84 26.96 -8.94 7.76
C GLY A 84 25.65 -8.21 7.48
N LEU A 85 24.93 -8.59 6.42
CA LEU A 85 23.60 -8.02 6.16
C LEU A 85 22.58 -8.68 7.09
N PHE A 86 22.10 -7.92 8.06
CA PHE A 86 21.00 -8.30 8.94
C PHE A 86 19.67 -8.08 8.22
N THR A 87 18.75 -9.02 8.37
CA THR A 87 17.38 -8.92 7.86
C THR A 87 16.40 -9.12 9.01
N ALA A 88 15.56 -8.14 9.28
CA ALA A 88 14.55 -8.18 10.31
C ALA A 88 13.48 -9.24 10.02
N GLY A 89 13.07 -9.95 11.07
CA GLY A 89 11.89 -10.80 11.09
C GLY A 89 10.60 -9.98 11.33
N LYS A 90 9.53 -10.69 11.62
CA LYS A 90 8.22 -10.09 11.95
C LYS A 90 8.12 -9.65 13.42
N GLU A 91 8.97 -10.15 14.28
CA GLU A 91 8.91 -9.87 15.71
C GLU A 91 9.68 -8.60 16.06
N MET A 92 9.04 -7.72 16.80
CA MET A 92 9.68 -6.53 17.35
C MET A 92 10.46 -6.94 18.61
N ALA A 93 11.78 -6.87 18.53
CA ALA A 93 12.69 -7.24 19.60
C ALA A 93 14.08 -6.63 19.39
N ASP A 94 14.87 -6.66 20.43
CA ASP A 94 16.30 -6.40 20.34
C ASP A 94 17.03 -7.69 19.98
N TYR A 95 17.72 -7.68 18.85
CA TYR A 95 18.53 -8.77 18.37
C TYR A 95 20.00 -8.49 18.61
N ILE A 96 20.68 -9.42 19.24
CA ILE A 96 22.13 -9.35 19.41
C ILE A 96 22.78 -10.01 18.19
N VAL A 97 23.42 -9.20 17.36
CA VAL A 97 24.21 -9.70 16.24
C VAL A 97 25.67 -9.79 16.66
N THR A 98 26.28 -10.89 16.37
CA THR A 98 27.65 -11.22 16.79
C THR A 98 28.52 -11.44 15.56
N ALA A 99 29.67 -10.79 15.55
CA ALA A 99 30.77 -11.08 14.63
C ALA A 99 31.86 -11.81 15.36
N THR A 100 32.32 -12.94 14.83
CA THR A 100 33.39 -13.81 15.41
C THR A 100 34.49 -14.00 14.38
N ASN A 101 35.72 -13.75 14.77
CA ASN A 101 36.89 -14.06 13.97
C ASN A 101 37.92 -14.77 14.86
N GLY A 102 38.08 -16.08 14.65
CA GLY A 102 38.87 -16.94 15.49
C GLY A 102 38.40 -16.90 16.96
N ALA A 103 39.26 -16.47 17.86
CA ALA A 103 38.95 -16.33 19.31
C ALA A 103 38.33 -14.96 19.67
N THR A 104 38.32 -14.00 18.72
CA THR A 104 37.82 -12.65 18.94
C THR A 104 36.32 -12.56 18.61
N LYS A 105 35.57 -11.96 19.50
CA LYS A 105 34.12 -11.81 19.36
C LYS A 105 33.67 -10.39 19.71
N SER A 106 32.77 -9.84 18.92
CA SER A 106 32.12 -8.58 19.19
C SER A 106 30.63 -8.70 18.90
N SER A 107 29.83 -7.86 19.53
CA SER A 107 28.38 -7.87 19.33
C SER A 107 27.84 -6.45 19.18
N ALA A 108 26.78 -6.32 18.38
CA ALA A 108 25.98 -5.12 18.23
C ALA A 108 24.51 -5.45 18.46
N THR A 109 23.74 -4.49 18.95
CA THR A 109 22.29 -4.63 19.10
C THR A 109 21.61 -4.03 17.87
N VAL A 110 20.71 -4.79 17.25
CA VAL A 110 19.80 -4.31 16.23
C VAL A 110 18.38 -4.33 16.80
N THR A 111 17.81 -3.18 17.04
CA THR A 111 16.43 -3.04 17.49
C THR A 111 15.50 -3.16 16.28
N VAL A 112 14.72 -4.23 16.23
CA VAL A 112 13.63 -4.38 15.28
C VAL A 112 12.40 -3.77 15.93
N ALA A 113 12.07 -2.57 15.52
CA ALA A 113 10.91 -1.82 15.99
C ALA A 113 9.87 -1.74 14.87
N LYS A 114 8.65 -1.43 15.27
CA LYS A 114 7.66 -0.96 14.32
C LYS A 114 8.25 0.28 13.65
N ALA A 115 8.28 0.30 12.31
CA ALA A 115 8.61 1.54 11.64
C ALA A 115 7.74 2.62 12.27
N ILE A 116 8.36 3.69 12.70
CA ILE A 116 7.62 4.89 13.09
C ILE A 116 6.90 5.26 11.82
N THR A 117 5.65 4.84 11.72
CA THR A 117 4.80 5.25 10.62
C THR A 117 4.80 6.74 10.68
N ARG A 118 5.32 7.36 9.67
CA ARG A 118 5.08 8.78 9.43
C ARG A 118 3.63 8.95 8.98
N ILE A 119 2.71 8.46 9.84
CA ILE A 119 1.27 8.74 9.71
C ILE A 119 1.07 10.24 10.00
N GLU A 120 1.89 10.80 10.88
CA GLU A 120 1.94 12.23 11.13
C GLU A 120 2.22 12.98 9.83
N GLY A 121 1.25 13.80 9.41
CA GLY A 121 1.33 14.58 8.19
C GLY A 121 0.88 13.87 6.91
N LEU A 122 0.46 12.61 6.95
CA LEU A 122 -0.23 11.99 5.81
C LEU A 122 -1.64 12.58 5.65
N PRO A 123 -2.05 12.91 4.42
CA PRO A 123 -3.43 13.27 4.15
C PRO A 123 -4.39 12.21 4.66
N VAL A 124 -5.44 12.64 5.33
CA VAL A 124 -6.41 11.76 5.99
C VAL A 124 -7.83 12.30 5.83
N VAL A 125 -8.78 11.42 5.59
CA VAL A 125 -10.20 11.74 5.64
C VAL A 125 -10.68 11.71 7.08
N GLU A 126 -11.23 12.81 7.58
CA GLU A 126 -11.72 12.92 8.93
C GLU A 126 -13.21 12.55 9.02
N LEU A 127 -13.54 11.64 9.92
CA LEU A 127 -14.92 11.26 10.26
C LEU A 127 -15.27 11.89 11.61
N GLY A 128 -15.98 13.04 11.59
CA GLY A 128 -16.22 13.85 12.77
C GLY A 128 -17.34 13.36 13.70
N ALA A 129 -18.15 12.39 13.29
CA ALA A 129 -19.21 11.81 14.09
C ALA A 129 -19.44 10.34 13.75
N ALA A 130 -20.02 9.56 14.68
CA ALA A 130 -20.28 8.13 14.46
C ALA A 130 -21.24 7.84 13.30
N GLU A 131 -22.11 8.79 13.00
CA GLU A 131 -23.08 8.71 11.90
C GLU A 131 -22.54 9.35 10.61
N ALA A 132 -21.38 10.03 10.68
CA ALA A 132 -20.74 10.58 9.49
C ALA A 132 -20.31 9.44 8.57
N PHE A 133 -20.58 9.59 7.31
CA PHE A 133 -20.11 8.71 6.27
C PHE A 133 -19.18 9.46 5.34
N TYR A 134 -18.32 8.73 4.65
CA TYR A 134 -17.47 9.25 3.61
C TYR A 134 -17.84 8.61 2.27
N SER A 135 -17.97 9.41 1.23
CA SER A 135 -18.17 8.91 -0.12
C SER A 135 -17.21 9.56 -1.11
N GLN A 136 -16.74 8.77 -2.07
CA GLN A 136 -15.84 9.19 -3.14
C GLN A 136 -16.16 8.41 -4.40
N ASN A 137 -16.42 9.13 -5.48
CA ASN A 137 -16.66 8.59 -6.83
C ASN A 137 -15.60 9.02 -7.84
N PHE A 138 -14.55 9.69 -7.40
CA PHE A 138 -13.43 10.16 -8.22
C PHE A 138 -13.75 11.09 -9.40
N ASP A 139 -15.00 11.37 -9.70
CA ASP A 139 -15.43 12.16 -10.86
C ASP A 139 -14.78 13.54 -10.93
N THR A 140 -14.53 14.14 -9.76
CA THR A 140 -13.89 15.47 -9.67
C THR A 140 -12.41 15.45 -10.12
N MET A 141 -11.79 14.28 -10.26
CA MET A 141 -10.43 14.18 -10.78
C MET A 141 -10.34 14.60 -12.25
N GLY A 142 -11.38 14.38 -13.05
CA GLY A 142 -11.31 14.59 -14.49
C GLY A 142 -10.09 13.87 -15.08
N ASN A 143 -9.26 14.57 -15.86
CA ASN A 143 -8.01 14.03 -16.42
C ASN A 143 -6.78 14.26 -15.52
N SER A 144 -6.98 14.63 -14.25
CA SER A 144 -5.87 14.83 -13.31
C SER A 144 -5.31 13.50 -12.79
N PRO A 145 -4.00 13.37 -12.66
CA PRO A 145 -3.38 12.26 -11.92
C PRO A 145 -3.45 12.46 -10.40
N THR A 146 -3.95 13.60 -9.93
CA THR A 146 -3.97 13.93 -8.50
C THR A 146 -5.13 13.23 -7.81
N LEU A 147 -4.80 12.38 -6.85
CA LEU A 147 -5.79 11.68 -6.04
C LEU A 147 -6.45 12.63 -5.02
N PRO A 148 -7.71 12.37 -4.67
CA PRO A 148 -8.38 13.05 -3.57
C PRO A 148 -7.63 12.88 -2.24
N GLU A 149 -7.89 13.79 -1.28
CA GLU A 149 -7.31 13.71 0.05
C GLU A 149 -7.59 12.35 0.71
N GLY A 150 -6.58 11.80 1.38
CA GLY A 150 -6.64 10.49 2.03
C GLY A 150 -6.44 9.29 1.08
N TRP A 151 -6.43 9.50 -0.22
CA TRP A 151 -6.24 8.44 -1.21
C TRP A 151 -4.81 8.35 -1.71
N ARG A 152 -4.38 7.12 -2.00
CA ARG A 152 -3.05 6.80 -2.51
C ARG A 152 -3.07 5.54 -3.35
N THR A 153 -2.06 5.38 -4.20
CA THR A 153 -1.89 4.17 -5.02
C THR A 153 -0.44 3.71 -5.01
N ASP A 154 -0.24 2.44 -5.22
CA ASP A 154 1.06 1.88 -5.61
C ASP A 154 0.91 0.80 -6.68
N GLY A 155 1.98 0.58 -7.43
CA GLY A 155 2.14 -0.53 -8.35
C GLY A 155 3.39 -1.31 -7.98
N GLN A 156 3.29 -2.63 -7.88
CA GLN A 156 4.40 -3.49 -7.46
C GLN A 156 4.79 -4.50 -8.51
N ASP A 157 6.07 -4.45 -8.88
CA ASP A 157 6.67 -5.37 -9.83
C ASP A 157 6.96 -6.74 -9.20
N GLY A 158 7.05 -7.74 -10.05
CA GLY A 158 7.44 -9.08 -9.65
C GLY A 158 6.45 -9.81 -8.77
N TYR A 159 6.96 -10.68 -7.91
CA TYR A 159 6.14 -11.55 -7.05
C TYR A 159 5.80 -10.95 -5.69
N ALA A 160 6.39 -9.82 -5.34
CA ALA A 160 6.10 -9.16 -4.10
C ALA A 160 4.63 -8.71 -4.09
N ARG A 161 3.91 -9.06 -3.04
CA ARG A 161 2.52 -8.67 -2.83
C ARG A 161 2.40 -7.93 -1.51
N THR A 162 3.33 -7.00 -1.31
CA THR A 162 3.42 -6.22 -0.09
C THR A 162 2.38 -5.11 -0.14
N LEU A 163 1.70 -4.89 0.97
CA LEU A 163 0.80 -3.76 1.15
C LEU A 163 1.50 -2.68 1.95
N GLY A 164 1.07 -1.45 1.73
CA GLY A 164 1.59 -0.30 2.46
C GLY A 164 3.02 0.10 2.09
N TYR A 165 3.58 -0.45 1.03
CA TYR A 165 4.89 -0.05 0.53
C TYR A 165 4.97 1.46 0.31
N PHE A 166 3.86 2.02 -0.17
CA PHE A 166 3.69 3.44 -0.38
C PHE A 166 3.72 4.24 0.94
N VAL A 167 3.08 3.75 2.01
CA VAL A 167 3.10 4.41 3.34
C VAL A 167 4.50 4.46 3.93
N LEU A 168 5.35 3.49 3.56
CA LEU A 168 6.76 3.37 3.96
C LEU A 168 7.71 4.05 2.97
N ALA A 169 7.35 4.09 1.68
CA ALA A 169 8.10 4.74 0.62
C ALA A 169 7.62 6.19 0.44
N ASN A 170 8.44 7.03 -0.17
CA ASN A 170 8.10 8.41 -0.47
C ASN A 170 6.94 8.53 -1.46
N ASP A 171 6.24 9.65 -1.40
CA ASP A 171 5.14 10.03 -2.29
C ASP A 171 5.52 10.03 -3.79
N GLU A 172 6.81 10.04 -4.09
CA GLU A 172 7.37 10.06 -5.44
C GLU A 172 7.05 8.82 -6.29
N THR A 173 6.63 7.72 -5.65
CA THR A 173 6.24 6.50 -6.35
C THR A 173 4.78 6.47 -6.78
N GLN A 174 4.02 7.52 -6.49
CA GLN A 174 2.63 7.62 -6.90
C GLN A 174 2.54 7.95 -8.38
N PHE A 175 1.93 7.07 -9.10
CA PHE A 175 1.70 7.25 -10.52
C PHE A 175 0.26 6.87 -10.86
N VAL A 176 -0.53 7.85 -11.21
CA VAL A 176 -1.89 7.66 -11.73
C VAL A 176 -1.90 8.25 -13.14
N GLN A 177 -2.14 7.40 -14.12
CA GLN A 177 -2.34 7.84 -15.49
C GLN A 177 -3.79 8.27 -15.65
N ALA A 178 -4.00 9.50 -16.10
CA ALA A 178 -5.32 9.95 -16.49
C ALA A 178 -5.63 9.48 -17.91
N ASP A 179 -6.78 8.83 -18.09
CA ASP A 179 -7.25 8.41 -19.40
C ASP A 179 -8.69 8.88 -19.62
N ASP A 180 -8.89 9.63 -20.72
CA ASP A 180 -10.19 10.12 -21.15
C ASP A 180 -10.76 9.29 -22.32
N LEU A 181 -10.07 8.21 -22.70
CA LEU A 181 -10.50 7.34 -23.78
C LEU A 181 -11.63 6.43 -23.35
N VAL A 182 -12.56 6.22 -24.24
CA VAL A 182 -13.69 5.29 -24.03
C VAL A 182 -13.20 3.84 -23.98
N THR A 183 -12.11 3.54 -24.68
CA THR A 183 -11.55 2.18 -24.77
C THR A 183 -10.06 2.18 -24.52
N LEU A 184 -9.58 1.17 -23.83
CA LEU A 184 -8.16 0.86 -23.67
C LEU A 184 -7.75 -0.21 -24.69
N ASP A 185 -6.71 0.07 -25.47
CA ASP A 185 -6.17 -0.93 -26.39
C ASP A 185 -5.31 -1.99 -25.67
N ALA A 186 -4.91 -3.01 -26.43
CA ALA A 186 -4.09 -4.11 -25.89
C ALA A 186 -2.67 -3.67 -25.47
N ASN A 187 -2.21 -2.47 -25.88
CA ASN A 187 -0.89 -1.95 -25.61
C ASN A 187 -0.87 -0.92 -24.47
N ALA A 188 -2.02 -0.67 -23.83
CA ALA A 188 -2.08 0.24 -22.69
C ALA A 188 -1.08 -0.19 -21.61
N ALA A 189 -0.31 0.78 -21.11
CA ALA A 189 0.76 0.53 -20.15
C ALA A 189 0.24 -0.03 -18.84
N CYS A 190 0.91 -1.04 -18.30
CA CYS A 190 0.65 -1.52 -16.95
C CYS A 190 1.06 -0.47 -15.92
N GLY A 191 0.35 -0.42 -14.81
CA GLY A 191 0.56 0.58 -13.76
C GLY A 191 -0.74 1.08 -13.16
N THR A 192 -0.66 2.17 -12.42
CA THR A 192 -1.82 2.83 -11.80
C THR A 192 -2.49 3.76 -12.78
N TRP A 193 -3.82 3.80 -12.73
CA TRP A 193 -4.65 4.52 -13.68
C TRP A 193 -5.79 5.27 -13.02
N ASN A 194 -6.13 6.43 -13.60
CA ASN A 194 -7.40 7.12 -13.44
C ASN A 194 -8.25 6.77 -14.67
N PHE A 195 -9.14 5.79 -14.52
CA PHE A 195 -9.97 5.29 -15.61
C PHE A 195 -11.22 6.13 -15.84
N GLY A 196 -11.88 5.91 -16.97
CA GLY A 196 -13.22 6.37 -17.26
C GLY A 196 -13.28 7.51 -18.26
N GLN A 197 -14.44 8.17 -18.30
CA GLN A 197 -14.71 9.27 -19.20
C GLN A 197 -15.12 10.50 -18.41
N ARG A 198 -14.59 11.68 -18.79
CA ARG A 198 -15.04 13.01 -18.31
C ARG A 198 -15.49 13.07 -16.85
N SER A 199 -16.77 12.74 -16.58
CA SER A 199 -17.43 12.85 -15.30
C SER A 199 -17.74 11.51 -14.63
N ASP A 200 -17.14 10.42 -15.10
CA ASP A 200 -17.29 9.08 -14.53
C ASP A 200 -15.91 8.46 -14.43
N ARG A 201 -15.32 8.45 -13.22
CA ARG A 201 -13.92 8.13 -12.97
C ARG A 201 -13.77 7.01 -11.94
N ALA A 202 -12.80 6.15 -12.17
CA ALA A 202 -12.39 5.13 -11.20
C ALA A 202 -10.88 5.09 -11.06
N VAL A 203 -10.39 4.78 -9.86
CA VAL A 203 -8.96 4.67 -9.56
C VAL A 203 -8.56 3.21 -9.39
N GLY A 204 -7.53 2.79 -10.10
CA GLY A 204 -7.07 1.42 -10.04
C GLY A 204 -5.82 1.19 -10.86
N GLY A 205 -5.83 0.16 -11.70
CA GLY A 205 -4.67 -0.08 -12.54
C GLY A 205 -4.77 -1.28 -13.48
N ILE A 206 -3.74 -1.41 -14.28
CA ILE A 206 -3.54 -2.48 -15.22
C ILE A 206 -2.45 -3.40 -14.66
N THR A 207 -2.84 -4.62 -14.29
CA THR A 207 -1.93 -5.62 -13.71
C THR A 207 -1.52 -6.65 -14.74
N SER A 208 -0.28 -7.14 -14.65
CA SER A 208 0.27 -8.12 -15.57
C SER A 208 0.94 -9.27 -14.83
N GLY A 209 0.97 -10.44 -15.46
CA GLY A 209 1.75 -11.57 -14.96
C GLY A 209 3.24 -11.53 -15.30
N ARG A 210 3.72 -10.56 -16.08
CA ARG A 210 5.15 -10.45 -16.46
C ARG A 210 6.00 -9.98 -15.28
N SER A 211 7.28 -10.38 -15.28
CA SER A 211 8.19 -10.12 -14.16
C SER A 211 8.59 -8.65 -13.98
N ASN A 212 8.54 -7.88 -15.05
CA ASN A 212 8.92 -6.47 -15.12
C ASN A 212 7.73 -5.51 -15.22
N GLU A 213 6.55 -5.99 -14.92
CA GLU A 213 5.31 -5.21 -14.94
C GLU A 213 4.58 -5.39 -13.61
N PRO A 214 3.77 -4.42 -13.17
CA PRO A 214 3.05 -4.52 -11.91
C PRO A 214 2.11 -5.71 -11.88
N ARG A 215 2.34 -6.62 -10.95
CA ARG A 215 1.45 -7.78 -10.67
C ARG A 215 0.38 -7.46 -9.66
N VAL A 216 0.59 -6.41 -8.92
CA VAL A 216 -0.30 -5.90 -7.89
C VAL A 216 -0.38 -4.40 -8.02
N ILE A 217 -1.60 -3.90 -8.07
CA ILE A 217 -1.92 -2.49 -7.91
C ILE A 217 -2.73 -2.37 -6.64
N ASN A 218 -2.34 -1.47 -5.75
CA ASN A 218 -3.08 -1.20 -4.54
C ASN A 218 -3.64 0.22 -4.58
N VAL A 219 -4.89 0.36 -4.19
CA VAL A 219 -5.57 1.63 -3.95
C VAL A 219 -5.81 1.74 -2.47
N TYR A 220 -5.40 2.84 -1.85
CA TYR A 220 -5.47 3.04 -0.41
C TYR A 220 -6.38 4.20 -0.05
N LEU A 221 -7.11 4.05 1.05
CA LEU A 221 -7.83 5.13 1.73
C LEU A 221 -7.37 5.17 3.18
N HIS A 222 -7.01 6.37 3.67
CA HIS A 222 -6.70 6.64 5.07
C HIS A 222 -7.80 7.48 5.69
N VAL A 223 -8.42 6.99 6.74
CA VAL A 223 -9.45 7.69 7.51
C VAL A 223 -9.09 7.75 8.99
N ARG A 224 -9.57 8.78 9.68
CA ARG A 224 -9.45 8.97 11.12
C ARG A 224 -10.80 9.30 11.73
N ASN A 225 -11.14 8.65 12.84
CA ASN A 225 -12.29 9.06 13.64
C ASN A 225 -11.92 10.26 14.52
N THR A 226 -12.32 11.46 14.11
CA THR A 226 -12.13 12.70 14.87
C THR A 226 -13.34 13.03 15.76
N GLY A 227 -14.36 12.17 15.77
CA GLY A 227 -15.51 12.29 16.64
C GLY A 227 -15.23 11.86 18.08
N THR A 228 -16.25 11.89 18.90
CA THR A 228 -16.19 11.52 20.33
C THR A 228 -16.75 10.13 20.64
N THR A 229 -17.30 9.45 19.63
CA THR A 229 -17.92 8.13 19.76
C THR A 229 -17.26 7.12 18.82
N PRO A 230 -17.19 5.83 19.21
CA PRO A 230 -16.68 4.79 18.32
C PRO A 230 -17.57 4.58 17.09
N ILE A 231 -16.96 4.37 15.94
CA ILE A 231 -17.63 3.90 14.72
C ILE A 231 -17.50 2.37 14.71
N VAL A 232 -18.60 1.68 14.93
CA VAL A 232 -18.62 0.23 15.13
C VAL A 232 -19.08 -0.46 13.85
N GLN A 233 -18.27 -1.38 13.35
CA GLN A 233 -18.56 -2.20 12.17
C GLN A 233 -19.11 -1.37 10.99
N PRO A 234 -18.36 -0.36 10.51
CA PRO A 234 -18.85 0.51 9.45
C PRO A 234 -19.23 -0.29 8.20
N LEU A 235 -20.36 0.04 7.62
CA LEU A 235 -20.77 -0.53 6.35
C LEU A 235 -19.92 0.08 5.22
N LEU A 236 -19.27 -0.76 4.43
CA LEU A 236 -18.49 -0.36 3.27
C LEU A 236 -19.20 -0.80 2.00
N SER A 237 -19.39 0.14 1.08
CA SER A 237 -19.85 -0.11 -0.28
C SER A 237 -18.86 0.46 -1.27
N TYR A 238 -18.62 -0.24 -2.37
CA TYR A 238 -17.82 0.25 -3.48
C TYR A 238 -18.15 -0.55 -4.75
N ASP A 239 -17.79 0.01 -5.88
CA ASP A 239 -17.86 -0.65 -7.17
C ASP A 239 -16.46 -1.07 -7.64
N ILE A 240 -16.39 -2.22 -8.29
CA ILE A 240 -15.22 -2.67 -9.03
C ILE A 240 -15.60 -2.63 -10.50
N GLU A 241 -14.91 -1.81 -11.25
CA GLU A 241 -15.18 -1.55 -12.65
C GLU A 241 -14.11 -2.11 -13.55
N LYS A 242 -14.52 -2.77 -14.62
CA LYS A 242 -13.64 -3.42 -15.57
C LYS A 242 -13.58 -2.60 -16.85
N TYR A 243 -12.38 -2.10 -17.16
CA TYR A 243 -12.12 -1.22 -18.31
C TYR A 243 -11.44 -1.93 -19.47
N ARG A 244 -10.74 -3.04 -19.21
CA ARG A 244 -10.10 -3.87 -20.22
C ARG A 244 -10.13 -5.33 -19.81
N LYS A 245 -10.29 -6.22 -20.79
CA LYS A 245 -10.23 -7.66 -20.64
C LYS A 245 -8.82 -8.15 -20.37
N GLY A 246 -8.67 -9.25 -19.65
CA GLY A 246 -7.39 -9.87 -19.33
C GLY A 246 -7.43 -11.38 -19.51
N LYS A 247 -6.42 -11.95 -20.17
CA LYS A 247 -6.37 -13.38 -20.55
C LYS A 247 -5.54 -14.25 -19.60
N ASN A 248 -5.03 -13.71 -18.49
CA ASN A 248 -4.25 -14.52 -17.57
C ASN A 248 -5.10 -15.66 -17.02
N LYS A 249 -4.68 -16.90 -17.31
CA LYS A 249 -5.46 -18.13 -17.02
C LYS A 249 -5.78 -18.35 -15.55
N ALA A 250 -5.00 -17.77 -14.64
CA ALA A 250 -5.29 -17.80 -13.21
C ALA A 250 -6.41 -16.82 -12.81
N GLY A 251 -6.82 -15.94 -13.73
CA GLY A 251 -7.74 -14.87 -13.43
C GLY A 251 -7.12 -13.75 -12.59
N PHE A 252 -7.96 -12.90 -12.04
CA PHE A 252 -7.57 -11.72 -11.29
C PHE A 252 -8.43 -11.58 -10.05
N ASN A 253 -7.84 -11.09 -8.98
CA ASN A 253 -8.53 -10.85 -7.73
C ASN A 253 -8.49 -9.36 -7.34
N VAL A 254 -9.58 -8.90 -6.76
CA VAL A 254 -9.60 -7.68 -5.94
C VAL A 254 -9.87 -8.11 -4.51
N LEU A 255 -8.91 -7.85 -3.63
CA LEU A 255 -8.97 -8.21 -2.21
C LEU A 255 -8.93 -6.95 -1.37
N LEU A 256 -9.81 -6.84 -0.39
CA LEU A 256 -9.77 -5.75 0.58
C LEU A 256 -8.92 -6.15 1.79
N PHE A 257 -8.07 -5.23 2.21
CA PHE A 257 -7.29 -5.33 3.44
C PHE A 257 -7.53 -4.11 4.31
N THR A 258 -7.34 -4.28 5.61
CA THR A 258 -7.41 -3.22 6.61
C THR A 258 -6.13 -3.14 7.41
N SER A 259 -5.79 -1.95 7.89
CA SER A 259 -4.67 -1.73 8.80
C SER A 259 -5.01 -0.61 9.79
N ARG A 260 -4.37 -0.62 10.96
CA ARG A 260 -4.47 0.45 11.96
C ARG A 260 -3.29 1.42 11.91
N ASP A 261 -2.26 1.04 11.22
CA ASP A 261 -0.98 1.73 11.20
C ASP A 261 -0.36 1.87 9.81
N GLY A 262 -1.03 1.35 8.79
CA GLY A 262 -0.54 1.35 7.42
C GLY A 262 0.62 0.38 7.17
N ILE A 263 1.01 -0.43 8.16
CA ILE A 263 2.12 -1.38 8.09
C ILE A 263 1.63 -2.81 8.22
N ASP A 264 0.90 -3.09 9.28
CA ASP A 264 0.33 -4.42 9.53
C ASP A 264 -1.04 -4.52 8.87
N TRP A 265 -1.10 -5.30 7.81
CA TRP A 265 -2.30 -5.46 7.00
C TRP A 265 -2.95 -6.81 7.20
N THR A 266 -4.24 -6.79 7.47
CA THR A 266 -5.06 -7.99 7.59
C THR A 266 -6.11 -7.97 6.50
N ARG A 267 -6.32 -9.12 5.84
CA ARG A 267 -7.43 -9.24 4.88
C ARG A 267 -8.75 -9.00 5.60
N ALA A 268 -9.62 -8.16 5.04
CA ALA A 268 -10.94 -7.94 5.57
C ALA A 268 -11.73 -9.25 5.63
N GLU A 269 -12.40 -9.48 6.76
CA GLU A 269 -13.21 -10.67 6.97
C GLU A 269 -14.46 -10.67 6.09
N GLY A 270 -14.83 -11.86 5.64
CA GLY A 270 -15.99 -12.09 4.78
C GLY A 270 -15.64 -12.25 3.30
N ASP A 271 -16.27 -13.23 2.67
CA ASP A 271 -16.05 -13.54 1.24
C ASP A 271 -16.52 -12.42 0.32
N VAL A 272 -17.39 -11.53 0.78
CA VAL A 272 -17.86 -10.35 0.03
C VAL A 272 -16.71 -9.42 -0.36
N PHE A 273 -15.62 -9.38 0.42
CA PHE A 273 -14.45 -8.56 0.17
C PHE A 273 -13.37 -9.24 -0.68
N LYS A 274 -13.75 -10.34 -1.34
CA LYS A 274 -12.93 -11.03 -2.32
C LYS A 274 -13.71 -11.13 -3.63
N SER A 275 -13.32 -10.36 -4.62
CA SER A 275 -13.87 -10.48 -5.98
C SER A 275 -12.86 -11.18 -6.87
N HIS A 276 -13.33 -12.17 -7.61
CA HIS A 276 -12.54 -12.90 -8.62
C HIS A 276 -13.09 -12.63 -10.01
N PHE A 277 -12.21 -12.31 -10.94
CA PHE A 277 -12.49 -12.14 -12.35
C PHE A 277 -11.79 -13.25 -13.11
N GLU A 278 -12.56 -14.07 -13.81
CA GLU A 278 -12.03 -15.10 -14.68
C GLU A 278 -11.25 -14.49 -15.85
N ALA A 279 -10.39 -15.30 -16.45
CA ALA A 279 -9.70 -14.92 -17.66
C ALA A 279 -10.68 -14.72 -18.82
N ASP A 280 -10.51 -13.64 -19.55
CA ASP A 280 -11.25 -13.40 -20.79
C ASP A 280 -10.59 -14.13 -21.98
N GLU A 281 -11.27 -14.17 -23.11
CA GLU A 281 -10.73 -14.73 -24.35
C GLU A 281 -9.85 -13.72 -25.12
N ALA A 282 -9.97 -12.43 -24.82
CA ALA A 282 -9.26 -11.33 -25.48
C ALA A 282 -8.60 -10.38 -24.47
N THR A 283 -7.76 -9.44 -24.92
CA THR A 283 -7.08 -8.41 -24.13
C THR A 283 -7.37 -7.02 -24.71
N GLU A 284 -8.60 -6.73 -24.97
CA GLU A 284 -9.03 -5.43 -25.53
C GLU A 284 -9.92 -4.70 -24.54
N GLY A 285 -10.06 -3.40 -24.72
CA GLY A 285 -11.02 -2.57 -24.02
C GLY A 285 -12.46 -2.85 -24.46
N TYR A 286 -13.37 -2.07 -23.93
CA TYR A 286 -14.79 -2.15 -24.24
C TYR A 286 -15.20 -0.96 -25.09
N ALA A 287 -16.22 -1.14 -25.93
CA ALA A 287 -16.78 -0.07 -26.76
C ALA A 287 -17.49 1.02 -25.92
N SER A 288 -17.94 0.64 -24.75
CA SER A 288 -18.43 1.55 -23.70
C SER A 288 -17.81 1.17 -22.37
N VAL A 289 -17.42 2.13 -21.55
CA VAL A 289 -16.80 1.91 -20.26
C VAL A 289 -17.67 2.45 -19.12
N PRO A 290 -17.66 1.75 -17.97
CA PRO A 290 -17.03 0.45 -17.75
C PRO A 290 -17.74 -0.68 -18.52
N GLY A 291 -17.00 -1.71 -18.90
CA GLY A 291 -17.58 -2.88 -19.58
C GLY A 291 -18.32 -3.83 -18.66
N GLU A 292 -17.96 -3.84 -17.38
CA GLU A 292 -18.58 -4.59 -16.30
C GLU A 292 -18.40 -3.83 -14.99
N THR A 293 -19.45 -3.78 -14.18
CA THR A 293 -19.41 -3.21 -12.81
C THR A 293 -19.89 -4.24 -11.81
N ARG A 294 -19.15 -4.43 -10.73
CA ARG A 294 -19.52 -5.29 -9.60
C ARG A 294 -19.59 -4.48 -8.32
N GLN A 295 -20.79 -4.32 -7.78
CA GLN A 295 -20.97 -3.70 -6.50
C GLN A 295 -20.64 -4.66 -5.36
N VAL A 296 -19.85 -4.17 -4.40
CA VAL A 296 -19.51 -4.87 -3.16
C VAL A 296 -20.09 -4.09 -1.99
N ILE A 297 -20.80 -4.79 -1.10
CA ILE A 297 -21.40 -4.19 0.11
C ILE A 297 -21.13 -5.16 1.26
N GLY A 298 -20.50 -4.69 2.32
CA GLY A 298 -20.21 -5.51 3.50
C GLY A 298 -19.89 -4.70 4.73
N GLN A 299 -20.09 -5.28 5.90
CA GLN A 299 -19.66 -4.69 7.16
C GLN A 299 -18.22 -5.05 7.46
N LEU A 300 -17.41 -4.03 7.73
CA LEU A 300 -16.04 -4.24 8.21
C LEU A 300 -16.10 -4.71 9.67
N GLN A 301 -15.46 -5.84 9.95
CA GLN A 301 -15.39 -6.40 11.30
C GLN A 301 -14.33 -5.66 12.14
N THR A 302 -14.53 -4.36 12.30
CA THR A 302 -13.61 -3.47 13.02
C THR A 302 -14.37 -2.33 13.71
N THR A 303 -13.75 -1.73 14.73
CA THR A 303 -14.26 -0.54 15.41
C THR A 303 -13.20 0.56 15.33
N ILE A 304 -13.55 1.75 14.90
CA ILE A 304 -12.65 2.90 14.86
C ILE A 304 -12.94 3.75 16.09
N GLN A 305 -12.08 3.67 17.11
CA GLN A 305 -12.22 4.48 18.33
C GLN A 305 -11.98 5.96 18.03
N PRO A 306 -12.48 6.89 18.88
CA PRO A 306 -12.08 8.28 18.80
C PRO A 306 -10.56 8.45 18.80
N GLY A 307 -10.04 9.16 17.79
CA GLY A 307 -8.62 9.37 17.58
C GLY A 307 -7.91 8.27 16.78
N ASP A 308 -8.57 7.13 16.54
CA ASP A 308 -7.97 6.02 15.78
C ASP A 308 -7.95 6.29 14.28
N ASP A 309 -6.89 5.78 13.64
CA ASP A 309 -6.77 5.65 12.21
C ASP A 309 -7.28 4.29 11.71
N LEU A 310 -7.82 4.28 10.50
CA LEU A 310 -8.08 3.09 9.72
C LEU A 310 -7.57 3.30 8.30
N PHE A 311 -6.80 2.34 7.83
CA PHE A 311 -6.38 2.25 6.43
C PHE A 311 -7.15 1.12 5.77
N LEU A 312 -7.66 1.38 4.57
CA LEU A 312 -8.22 0.39 3.66
C LEU A 312 -7.29 0.24 2.46
N ALA A 313 -7.15 -0.96 1.94
CA ALA A 313 -6.41 -1.23 0.72
C ALA A 313 -7.17 -2.20 -0.18
N TRP A 314 -7.54 -1.74 -1.36
CA TRP A 314 -8.03 -2.60 -2.45
C TRP A 314 -6.83 -3.07 -3.25
N SER A 315 -6.51 -4.36 -3.14
CA SER A 315 -5.38 -4.96 -3.82
C SER A 315 -5.85 -5.68 -5.08
N ILE A 316 -5.63 -5.06 -6.22
CA ILE A 316 -5.92 -5.58 -7.55
C ILE A 316 -4.71 -6.39 -7.98
N ARG A 317 -4.89 -7.68 -8.25
CA ARG A 317 -3.77 -8.59 -8.52
C ARG A 317 -4.11 -9.72 -9.45
N VAL A 318 -3.11 -10.17 -10.20
CA VAL A 318 -3.18 -11.47 -10.88
C VAL A 318 -3.36 -12.54 -9.80
N ALA A 319 -4.28 -13.46 -9.99
CA ALA A 319 -4.50 -14.57 -9.07
C ALA A 319 -3.26 -15.46 -8.96
N ASP A 320 -3.17 -16.20 -7.85
CA ASP A 320 -2.00 -17.05 -7.58
C ASP A 320 -1.82 -18.14 -8.62
N GLY A 321 -0.58 -18.43 -8.92
CA GLY A 321 -0.18 -19.62 -9.69
C GLY A 321 0.08 -19.38 -11.17
N TYR A 322 0.01 -18.14 -11.69
CA TYR A 322 0.29 -17.90 -13.08
C TYR A 322 1.09 -16.61 -13.38
N SER A 323 1.81 -16.60 -14.50
CA SER A 323 2.82 -15.59 -14.81
C SER A 323 2.83 -15.09 -16.26
N SER A 324 1.77 -15.27 -17.04
CA SER A 324 1.73 -14.65 -18.37
C SER A 324 1.39 -13.17 -18.28
N GLY A 325 1.74 -12.41 -19.30
CA GLY A 325 1.27 -11.04 -19.51
C GLY A 325 -0.27 -10.97 -19.53
N GLU A 326 -0.83 -10.24 -20.43
CA GLU A 326 -2.28 -10.25 -20.68
C GLU A 326 -3.10 -9.64 -19.54
N ALA A 327 -2.72 -8.44 -19.22
CA ALA A 327 -3.22 -7.65 -18.10
C ALA A 327 -4.71 -7.30 -18.22
N ILE A 328 -5.39 -7.26 -17.07
CA ILE A 328 -6.73 -6.69 -16.90
C ILE A 328 -6.61 -5.24 -16.45
N ALA A 329 -7.62 -4.43 -16.77
CA ALA A 329 -7.78 -3.10 -16.19
C ALA A 329 -9.00 -3.10 -15.25
N LEU A 330 -8.75 -2.87 -13.96
CA LEU A 330 -9.77 -2.79 -12.92
C LEU A 330 -9.61 -1.47 -12.14
N GLY A 331 -10.74 -0.79 -11.91
CA GLY A 331 -10.86 0.41 -11.10
C GLY A 331 -11.76 0.19 -9.90
N ILE A 332 -11.56 1.00 -8.87
CA ILE A 332 -12.44 1.12 -7.70
C ILE A 332 -13.17 2.45 -7.83
N ASP A 333 -14.47 2.42 -7.64
CA ASP A 333 -15.34 3.59 -7.72
C ASP A 333 -16.45 3.54 -6.69
N ASN A 334 -17.21 4.63 -6.57
CA ASN A 334 -18.40 4.75 -5.73
C ASN A 334 -18.19 4.25 -4.29
N VAL A 335 -17.02 4.56 -3.72
CA VAL A 335 -16.67 4.14 -2.37
C VAL A 335 -17.50 4.91 -1.36
N CYS A 336 -18.17 4.19 -0.47
CA CYS A 336 -18.91 4.77 0.65
C CYS A 336 -18.57 4.00 1.93
N LEU A 337 -17.90 4.67 2.86
CA LEU A 337 -17.53 4.12 4.17
C LEU A 337 -18.47 4.64 5.25
N ASN A 338 -18.87 3.78 6.17
CA ASN A 338 -19.93 3.99 7.15
C ASN A 338 -21.25 4.38 6.47
N CYS A 339 -21.50 3.73 5.36
CA CYS A 339 -22.55 4.11 4.40
C CYS A 339 -23.94 3.90 4.99
N PRO A 340 -24.80 4.93 5.02
CA PRO A 340 -26.19 4.74 5.38
C PRO A 340 -26.89 3.78 4.40
N PRO A 341 -27.65 2.78 4.88
CA PRO A 341 -28.34 1.82 3.99
C PRO A 341 -29.22 2.48 2.92
N ALA A 342 -29.79 3.63 3.23
CA ALA A 342 -30.62 4.42 2.31
C ALA A 342 -29.81 4.90 1.08
N LEU A 343 -28.53 5.26 1.23
CA LEU A 343 -27.69 5.69 0.12
C LEU A 343 -27.32 4.52 -0.80
N ILE A 344 -27.13 3.33 -0.26
CA ILE A 344 -26.84 2.13 -1.06
C ILE A 344 -28.01 1.78 -1.96
N THR A 345 -29.24 1.88 -1.43
CA THR A 345 -30.46 1.62 -2.22
C THR A 345 -30.66 2.66 -3.31
N THR A 346 -30.29 3.91 -3.05
CA THR A 346 -30.40 5.02 -4.01
C THR A 346 -29.37 4.89 -5.13
N ALA A 347 -28.14 4.46 -4.82
CA ALA A 347 -27.12 4.19 -5.82
C ALA A 347 -27.53 3.04 -6.77
N ARG A 348 -28.18 1.99 -6.25
CA ARG A 348 -28.81 0.95 -7.09
C ARG A 348 -29.93 1.51 -7.99
N GLY A 349 -30.68 2.50 -7.52
CA GLY A 349 -31.72 3.15 -8.29
C GLY A 349 -31.18 4.15 -9.34
N ALA A 350 -30.02 4.72 -9.10
CA ALA A 350 -29.37 5.65 -10.02
C ALA A 350 -28.59 4.93 -11.15
N GLN A 351 -28.17 3.69 -10.92
CA GLN A 351 -27.64 2.81 -11.99
C GLN A 351 -28.71 2.15 -12.87
N GLN A 352 -29.99 2.31 -12.54
CA GLN A 352 -30.95 2.34 -13.64
C GLN A 352 -30.58 3.59 -14.44
N HIS A 353 -29.83 3.41 -15.53
CA HIS A 353 -29.82 4.35 -16.63
C HIS A 353 -31.18 5.06 -16.62
N ASP A 354 -31.17 6.38 -16.43
CA ASP A 354 -32.28 7.16 -16.89
C ASP A 354 -32.50 6.69 -18.32
N ALA A 355 -33.46 5.80 -18.49
CA ALA A 355 -33.67 5.16 -19.80
C ALA A 355 -33.84 6.34 -20.75
N GLN A 356 -32.86 6.54 -21.59
CA GLN A 356 -32.80 7.65 -22.55
C GLN A 356 -34.23 7.83 -23.06
N PRO A 357 -34.79 9.06 -23.05
CA PRO A 357 -36.19 9.23 -23.34
C PRO A 357 -36.49 8.61 -24.68
N ARG A 358 -37.35 7.60 -24.64
CA ARG A 358 -37.78 6.87 -25.85
C ARG A 358 -38.92 7.60 -26.48
N TYR A 359 -38.85 7.75 -27.78
CA TYR A 359 -39.89 8.43 -28.54
C TYR A 359 -40.44 7.47 -29.61
N ASN A 360 -41.76 7.51 -29.84
CA ASN A 360 -42.33 6.85 -31.00
C ASN A 360 -41.97 7.61 -32.29
N LEU A 361 -42.32 7.07 -33.42
CA LEU A 361 -42.04 7.73 -34.72
C LEU A 361 -42.74 9.07 -34.90
N SER A 362 -43.73 9.41 -34.07
CA SER A 362 -44.41 10.70 -34.05
C SER A 362 -43.74 11.70 -33.09
N GLY A 363 -42.61 11.36 -32.48
CA GLY A 363 -41.87 12.21 -31.54
C GLY A 363 -42.48 12.31 -30.14
N GLN A 364 -43.45 11.50 -29.81
CA GLN A 364 -44.02 11.44 -28.45
C GLN A 364 -43.19 10.54 -27.57
N ARG A 365 -42.91 10.97 -26.34
CA ARG A 365 -42.23 10.18 -25.33
C ARG A 365 -43.07 8.98 -24.94
N VAL A 366 -42.48 7.78 -24.95
CA VAL A 366 -43.16 6.53 -24.64
C VAL A 366 -42.54 5.83 -23.45
N THR A 367 -43.34 5.00 -22.77
CA THR A 367 -42.90 4.17 -21.64
C THR A 367 -42.25 2.87 -22.12
N ALA A 368 -41.63 2.13 -21.17
CA ALA A 368 -40.99 0.84 -21.46
C ALA A 368 -41.96 -0.22 -22.00
N ASP A 369 -43.26 -0.08 -21.74
CA ASP A 369 -44.32 -1.02 -22.14
C ASP A 369 -44.88 -0.72 -23.53
N TYR A 370 -44.35 0.28 -24.22
CA TYR A 370 -44.80 0.64 -25.55
C TYR A 370 -44.36 -0.39 -26.60
N HIS A 371 -45.31 -0.99 -27.28
CA HIS A 371 -45.06 -1.94 -28.40
C HIS A 371 -45.06 -1.19 -29.72
N GLY A 372 -43.93 -1.17 -30.41
CA GLY A 372 -43.77 -0.56 -31.70
C GLY A 372 -42.33 -0.12 -31.98
N ILE A 373 -42.14 0.74 -32.98
CA ILE A 373 -40.83 1.29 -33.28
C ILE A 373 -40.58 2.52 -32.36
N VAL A 374 -39.55 2.43 -31.57
CA VAL A 374 -39.07 3.54 -30.71
C VAL A 374 -37.73 4.06 -31.22
N VAL A 375 -37.51 5.35 -30.99
CA VAL A 375 -36.22 6.02 -31.22
C VAL A 375 -35.61 6.31 -29.83
N SER A 376 -34.44 5.77 -29.58
CA SER A 376 -33.66 6.06 -28.39
C SER A 376 -32.19 6.23 -28.81
N ASP A 377 -31.56 7.29 -28.39
CA ASP A 377 -30.18 7.63 -28.77
C ASP A 377 -29.93 7.66 -30.29
N GLY A 378 -30.91 8.21 -31.03
CA GLY A 378 -30.82 8.28 -32.48
C GLY A 378 -30.97 6.92 -33.21
N GLN A 379 -31.17 5.82 -32.49
CA GLN A 379 -31.38 4.50 -33.07
C GLN A 379 -32.86 4.09 -33.05
N LYS A 380 -33.30 3.38 -34.10
CA LYS A 380 -34.64 2.79 -34.17
C LYS A 380 -34.60 1.38 -33.61
N ILE A 381 -35.43 1.11 -32.61
CA ILE A 381 -35.55 -0.19 -31.94
C ILE A 381 -37.01 -0.65 -32.10
N VAL A 382 -37.24 -1.90 -32.44
CA VAL A 382 -38.58 -2.55 -32.41
C VAL A 382 -38.77 -3.16 -31.03
N GLN A 383 -39.81 -2.78 -30.34
CA GLN A 383 -40.20 -3.36 -29.03
C GLN A 383 -41.52 -4.12 -29.13
#